data_5551fbc292c16f3f5aedcefcadc5d34f
#
_entry.id   5551fbc292c16f3f5aedcefcadc5d34f
#
_cell.length_a   1.000
_cell.length_b   1.000
_cell.length_c   1.000
_cell.angle_alpha   90.00
_cell.angle_beta   90.00
_cell.angle_gamma   90.00
#
_symmetry.space_group_name_H-M   'P 1'
#
loop_
_entity.id
_entity.type
_entity.pdbx_description
1 polymer ?
#
loop_
_entity_poly.entity_id
_entity_poly.type
_entity_poly.pdbx_seq_one_letter_code
_entity_poly.pdbx_strand_id
1 'polypeptide(L)'
;MAMRPRGYGFSSEISRKIAAKYDTTLEQEARLWMEAVLEQPLMPGANPNEPLGVDQFQAALKDGIILCNLLNKIKPGAIKKTNTSKMPFLQMENISKFLEGCEALGVSKTDLFQTVDLFDKVNMVQVINGIYALGRKAQKIGYPGPTLGAKEADSNPRNFSAEKLNAGQGVIGLQMGTNKGASQTGMSFGRSRSINEHGQNGHV
;
A
#
# COMPACT_ATOMS: atom_id res chain seq x y z
N MET A 1 11.90 11.65 30.38
CA MET A 1 11.02 11.16 29.29
C MET A 1 9.63 10.95 29.85
N ALA A 2 8.63 11.70 29.41
CA ALA A 2 7.25 11.50 29.84
C ALA A 2 6.74 10.18 29.24
N MET A 3 6.46 9.20 30.07
CA MET A 3 5.75 7.99 29.66
C MET A 3 4.36 8.39 29.17
N ARG A 4 4.04 8.15 27.89
CA ARG A 4 2.65 8.25 27.41
C ARG A 4 1.78 7.36 28.30
N PRO A 5 0.67 7.87 28.87
CA PRO A 5 -0.25 7.03 29.60
C PRO A 5 -0.76 5.92 28.66
N ARG A 6 -0.68 4.67 29.10
CA ARG A 6 -1.30 3.55 28.38
C ARG A 6 -2.77 3.88 28.21
N GLY A 7 -3.22 3.98 26.95
CA GLY A 7 -4.63 4.22 26.67
C GLY A 7 -5.51 3.17 27.35
N TYR A 8 -6.61 3.61 27.95
CA TYR A 8 -7.59 2.71 28.55
C TYR A 8 -8.64 2.29 27.53
N GLY A 9 -9.14 1.07 27.63
CA GLY A 9 -10.26 0.59 26.83
C GLY A 9 -9.89 0.26 25.37
N PHE A 10 -10.74 0.65 24.44
CA PHE A 10 -10.69 0.28 23.01
C PHE A 10 -9.36 0.64 22.32
N SER A 11 -8.78 1.80 22.61
CA SER A 11 -7.49 2.21 22.03
C SER A 11 -6.32 1.31 22.47
N SER A 12 -6.33 0.85 23.71
CA SER A 12 -5.31 -0.08 24.23
C SER A 12 -5.41 -1.45 23.56
N GLU A 13 -6.62 -1.92 23.31
CA GLU A 13 -6.86 -3.19 22.62
C GLU A 13 -6.41 -3.13 21.16
N ILE A 14 -6.73 -2.04 20.46
CA ILE A 14 -6.27 -1.82 19.08
C ILE A 14 -4.74 -1.80 19.03
N SER A 15 -4.08 -1.07 19.91
CA SER A 15 -2.61 -1.00 19.95
C SER A 15 -1.98 -2.38 20.18
N ARG A 16 -2.57 -3.21 21.05
CA ARG A 16 -2.11 -4.59 21.24
C ARG A 16 -2.32 -5.44 19.99
N LYS A 17 -3.46 -5.33 19.32
CA LYS A 17 -3.76 -6.06 18.08
C LYS A 17 -2.81 -5.66 16.95
N ILE A 18 -2.44 -4.38 16.86
CA ILE A 18 -1.45 -3.89 15.91
C ILE A 18 -0.07 -4.47 16.24
N ALA A 19 0.37 -4.36 17.50
CA ALA A 19 1.66 -4.87 17.93
C ALA A 19 1.80 -6.39 17.73
N ALA A 20 0.71 -7.14 17.92
CA ALA A 20 0.70 -8.60 17.71
C ALA A 20 0.85 -9.02 16.24
N LYS A 21 0.66 -8.09 15.28
CA LYS A 21 0.87 -8.32 13.85
C LYS A 21 2.29 -8.03 13.38
N TYR A 22 3.15 -7.56 14.29
CA TYR A 22 4.53 -7.27 13.93
C TYR A 22 5.30 -8.57 13.66
N ASP A 23 5.83 -8.68 12.45
CA ASP A 23 6.57 -9.85 11.99
C ASP A 23 8.06 -9.50 11.89
N THR A 24 8.85 -10.15 12.71
CA THR A 24 10.31 -9.97 12.76
C THR A 24 11.01 -10.50 11.51
N THR A 25 10.40 -11.46 10.79
CA THR A 25 10.92 -11.97 9.53
C THR A 25 10.82 -10.91 8.45
N LEU A 26 9.64 -10.29 8.32
CA LEU A 26 9.45 -9.18 7.37
C LEU A 26 10.32 -7.97 7.73
N GLU A 27 10.49 -7.67 9.02
CA GLU A 27 11.44 -6.64 9.45
C GLU A 27 12.84 -6.93 8.96
N GLN A 28 13.31 -8.17 9.18
CA GLN A 28 14.66 -8.59 8.80
C GLN A 28 14.88 -8.51 7.29
N GLU A 29 13.91 -8.95 6.48
CA GLU A 29 13.99 -8.83 5.03
C GLU A 29 14.04 -7.36 4.58
N ALA A 30 13.18 -6.50 5.16
CA ALA A 30 13.18 -5.07 4.87
C ALA A 30 14.51 -4.42 5.27
N ARG A 31 15.05 -4.77 6.45
CA ARG A 31 16.35 -4.31 6.95
C ARG A 31 17.47 -4.67 5.99
N LEU A 32 17.61 -5.96 5.65
CA LEU A 32 18.67 -6.44 4.75
C LEU A 32 18.59 -5.78 3.38
N TRP A 33 17.38 -5.60 2.86
CA TRP A 33 17.18 -4.89 1.61
C TRP A 33 17.63 -3.42 1.69
N MET A 34 17.27 -2.71 2.75
CA MET A 34 17.68 -1.32 2.95
C MET A 34 19.19 -1.19 3.09
N GLU A 35 19.82 -2.07 3.89
CA GLU A 35 21.27 -2.12 4.07
C GLU A 35 22.00 -2.41 2.75
N ALA A 36 21.47 -3.31 1.92
CA ALA A 36 22.02 -3.62 0.61
C ALA A 36 21.88 -2.45 -0.39
N VAL A 37 20.76 -1.72 -0.37
CA VAL A 37 20.58 -0.52 -1.23
C VAL A 37 21.48 0.63 -0.79
N LEU A 38 21.61 0.83 0.53
CA LEU A 38 22.39 1.93 1.10
C LEU A 38 23.88 1.61 1.18
N GLU A 39 24.27 0.34 1.06
CA GLU A 39 25.65 -0.16 1.22
C GLU A 39 26.22 0.15 2.62
N GLN A 40 25.36 0.24 3.62
CA GLN A 40 25.73 0.53 5.01
C GLN A 40 24.75 -0.11 5.99
N PRO A 41 25.19 -0.51 7.20
CA PRO A 41 24.30 -1.05 8.21
C PRO A 41 23.33 0.03 8.73
N LEU A 42 22.09 -0.35 9.00
CA LEU A 42 21.09 0.52 9.63
C LEU A 42 21.47 0.89 11.06
N MET A 43 22.09 -0.06 11.78
CA MET A 43 22.59 0.16 13.12
C MET A 43 24.01 -0.41 13.24
N PRO A 44 25.03 0.44 13.50
CA PRO A 44 26.40 -0.02 13.68
C PRO A 44 26.51 -1.01 14.86
N GLY A 45 27.16 -2.14 14.62
CA GLY A 45 27.39 -3.16 15.65
C GLY A 45 26.24 -4.16 15.88
N ALA A 46 25.12 -4.01 15.19
CA ALA A 46 24.05 -5.01 15.24
C ALA A 46 24.40 -6.25 14.41
N ASN A 47 23.96 -7.44 14.90
CA ASN A 47 24.14 -8.68 14.16
C ASN A 47 23.29 -8.66 12.87
N PRO A 48 23.89 -8.82 11.69
CA PRO A 48 23.13 -8.82 10.43
C PRO A 48 22.17 -10.00 10.28
N ASN A 49 22.38 -11.09 11.02
CA ASN A 49 21.56 -12.31 10.93
C ASN A 49 20.37 -12.33 11.90
N GLU A 50 20.23 -11.30 12.73
CA GLU A 50 19.15 -11.20 13.72
C GLU A 50 18.31 -9.95 13.49
N PRO A 51 16.98 -10.02 13.64
CA PRO A 51 16.14 -8.83 13.56
C PRO A 51 16.49 -7.85 14.67
N LEU A 52 16.39 -6.56 14.40
CA LEU A 52 16.63 -5.50 15.39
C LEU A 52 15.54 -5.45 16.45
N GLY A 53 14.33 -5.87 16.09
CA GLY A 53 13.12 -5.68 16.88
C GLY A 53 12.58 -4.26 16.79
N VAL A 54 11.31 -4.13 17.19
CA VAL A 54 10.52 -2.90 17.02
C VAL A 54 11.23 -1.64 17.50
N ASP A 55 11.86 -1.70 18.67
CA ASP A 55 12.44 -0.52 19.30
C ASP A 55 13.72 -0.03 18.60
N GLN A 56 14.61 -0.95 18.27
CA GLN A 56 15.86 -0.60 17.58
C GLN A 56 15.61 -0.23 16.13
N PHE A 57 14.69 -0.93 15.45
CA PHE A 57 14.30 -0.62 14.08
C PHE A 57 13.65 0.77 13.99
N GLN A 58 12.75 1.10 14.93
CA GLN A 58 12.17 2.45 15.02
C GLN A 58 13.26 3.50 15.31
N ALA A 59 14.17 3.24 16.25
CA ALA A 59 15.23 4.17 16.61
C ALA A 59 16.16 4.47 15.43
N ALA A 60 16.47 3.47 14.60
CA ALA A 60 17.29 3.63 13.41
C ALA A 60 16.62 4.52 12.33
N LEU A 61 15.29 4.45 12.20
CA LEU A 61 14.55 5.15 11.15
C LEU A 61 13.92 6.47 11.60
N LYS A 62 13.88 6.74 12.90
CA LYS A 62 13.11 7.83 13.52
C LYS A 62 13.46 9.21 13.00
N ASP A 63 14.72 9.47 12.68
CA ASP A 63 15.18 10.76 12.18
C ASP A 63 14.82 11.00 10.69
N GLY A 64 14.37 9.96 9.99
CA GLY A 64 14.00 9.98 8.59
C GLY A 64 15.17 10.12 7.63
N ILE A 65 16.42 10.25 8.11
CA ILE A 65 17.61 10.46 7.26
C ILE A 65 17.87 9.22 6.39
N ILE A 66 17.83 8.05 7.01
CA ILE A 66 18.02 6.77 6.33
C ILE A 66 16.97 6.58 5.23
N LEU A 67 15.71 6.90 5.52
CA LEU A 67 14.61 6.81 4.55
C LEU A 67 14.80 7.77 3.37
N CYS A 68 15.22 9.01 3.63
CA CYS A 68 15.53 9.98 2.59
C CYS A 68 16.71 9.53 1.70
N ASN A 69 17.75 8.97 2.31
CA ASN A 69 18.91 8.45 1.58
C ASN A 69 18.52 7.23 0.74
N LEU A 70 17.69 6.33 1.28
CA LEU A 70 17.16 5.17 0.58
C LEU A 70 16.40 5.60 -0.70
N LEU A 71 15.51 6.58 -0.57
CA LEU A 71 14.76 7.08 -1.71
C LEU A 71 15.65 7.73 -2.75
N ASN A 72 16.66 8.50 -2.34
CA ASN A 72 17.62 9.12 -3.23
C ASN A 72 18.55 8.10 -3.93
N LYS A 73 18.83 6.95 -3.34
CA LYS A 73 19.54 5.84 -4.00
C LYS A 73 18.68 5.21 -5.10
N ILE A 74 17.38 5.03 -4.85
CA ILE A 74 16.44 4.46 -5.83
C ILE A 74 16.16 5.45 -6.95
N LYS A 75 15.91 6.73 -6.61
CA LYS A 75 15.68 7.83 -7.55
C LYS A 75 16.53 9.02 -7.17
N PRO A 76 17.68 9.22 -7.82
CA PRO A 76 18.56 10.35 -7.55
C PRO A 76 17.84 11.69 -7.67
N GLY A 77 18.01 12.55 -6.66
CA GLY A 77 17.39 13.89 -6.63
C GLY A 77 15.93 13.93 -6.23
N ALA A 78 15.32 12.84 -5.77
CA ALA A 78 13.95 12.82 -5.27
C ALA A 78 13.80 13.75 -4.04
N ILE A 79 14.80 13.73 -3.16
CA ILE A 79 14.84 14.62 -1.97
C ILE A 79 16.08 15.49 -2.04
N LYS A 80 15.87 16.82 -2.20
CA LYS A 80 16.96 17.79 -2.38
C LYS A 80 17.70 18.11 -1.09
N LYS A 81 16.98 18.15 0.06
CA LYS A 81 17.56 18.56 1.35
C LYS A 81 16.96 17.73 2.49
N THR A 82 17.84 17.07 3.22
CA THR A 82 17.51 16.33 4.45
C THR A 82 17.99 17.11 5.66
N ASN A 83 17.20 17.18 6.72
CA ASN A 83 17.57 17.85 7.96
C ASN A 83 18.38 16.89 8.85
N THR A 84 19.52 17.34 9.35
CA THR A 84 20.39 16.56 10.26
C THR A 84 20.18 16.90 11.75
N SER A 85 19.25 17.79 12.03
CA SER A 85 18.97 18.26 13.40
C SER A 85 18.18 17.21 14.20
N LYS A 86 18.46 17.13 15.48
CA LYS A 86 17.74 16.25 16.44
C LYS A 86 16.39 16.83 16.91
N MET A 87 15.97 18.00 16.39
CA MET A 87 14.67 18.58 16.71
C MET A 87 13.53 17.71 16.18
N PRO A 88 12.53 17.34 17.00
CA PRO A 88 11.44 16.46 16.61
C PRO A 88 10.70 16.89 15.34
N PHE A 89 10.45 18.19 15.19
CA PHE A 89 9.79 18.75 14.02
C PHE A 89 10.58 18.49 12.71
N LEU A 90 11.91 18.65 12.74
CA LEU A 90 12.77 18.45 11.58
C LEU A 90 12.93 16.96 11.23
N GLN A 91 12.86 16.08 12.23
CA GLN A 91 12.82 14.63 11.99
C GLN A 91 11.50 14.22 11.33
N MET A 92 10.37 14.72 11.84
CA MET A 92 9.06 14.48 11.22
C MET A 92 8.98 15.06 9.80
N GLU A 93 9.61 16.21 9.54
CA GLU A 93 9.70 16.79 8.19
C GLU A 93 10.49 15.88 7.23
N ASN A 94 11.57 15.24 7.67
CA ASN A 94 12.29 14.26 6.85
C ASN A 94 11.39 13.08 6.48
N ILE A 95 10.64 12.54 7.45
CA ILE A 95 9.70 11.44 7.20
C ILE A 95 8.62 11.88 6.20
N SER A 96 8.08 13.08 6.34
CA SER A 96 7.10 13.63 5.39
C SER A 96 7.66 13.76 3.99
N LYS A 97 8.89 14.27 3.84
CA LYS A 97 9.58 14.36 2.54
C LYS A 97 9.77 12.98 1.89
N PHE A 98 10.12 11.97 2.69
CA PHE A 98 10.21 10.60 2.21
C PHE A 98 8.86 10.09 1.69
N LEU A 99 7.79 10.28 2.44
CA LEU A 99 6.44 9.84 2.05
C LEU A 99 5.97 10.53 0.77
N GLU A 100 6.13 11.87 0.68
CA GLU A 100 5.84 12.64 -0.53
C GLU A 100 6.66 12.17 -1.73
N GLY A 101 7.93 11.85 -1.52
CA GLY A 101 8.80 11.31 -2.55
C GLY A 101 8.37 9.91 -3.01
N CYS A 102 7.88 9.05 -2.11
CA CYS A 102 7.30 7.76 -2.46
C CYS A 102 6.01 7.91 -3.28
N GLU A 103 5.13 8.86 -2.91
CA GLU A 103 3.94 9.19 -3.71
C GLU A 103 4.32 9.69 -5.11
N ALA A 104 5.32 10.56 -5.21
CA ALA A 104 5.83 11.05 -6.50
C ALA A 104 6.46 9.97 -7.37
N LEU A 105 6.95 8.87 -6.77
CA LEU A 105 7.34 7.65 -7.47
C LEU A 105 6.14 6.81 -7.94
N GLY A 106 4.93 7.09 -7.42
CA GLY A 106 3.70 6.38 -7.71
C GLY A 106 3.45 5.19 -6.79
N VAL A 107 3.97 5.21 -5.57
CA VAL A 107 3.52 4.31 -4.49
C VAL A 107 2.14 4.76 -4.04
N SER A 108 1.21 3.81 -3.81
CA SER A 108 -0.14 4.15 -3.34
C SER A 108 -0.10 4.72 -1.93
N LYS A 109 -0.89 5.78 -1.70
CA LYS A 109 -1.06 6.36 -0.34
C LYS A 109 -1.57 5.35 0.69
N THR A 110 -2.37 4.39 0.26
CA THR A 110 -2.91 3.34 1.14
C THR A 110 -1.85 2.38 1.65
N ASP A 111 -0.76 2.23 0.90
CA ASP A 111 0.35 1.35 1.25
C ASP A 111 1.41 2.07 2.11
N LEU A 112 1.38 3.39 2.11
CA LEU A 112 2.29 4.21 2.91
C LEU A 112 1.81 4.32 4.36
N PHE A 113 2.74 4.61 5.25
CA PHE A 113 2.50 4.88 6.67
C PHE A 113 2.35 6.38 6.93
N GLN A 114 1.87 6.75 8.12
CA GLN A 114 1.82 8.14 8.55
C GLN A 114 3.07 8.49 9.36
N THR A 115 3.45 9.76 9.37
CA THR A 115 4.61 10.25 10.13
C THR A 115 4.61 9.78 11.60
N VAL A 116 3.43 9.80 12.22
CA VAL A 116 3.24 9.36 13.62
C VAL A 116 3.42 7.86 13.83
N ASP A 117 3.17 7.05 12.79
CA ASP A 117 3.35 5.59 12.87
C ASP A 117 4.80 5.22 13.14
N LEU A 118 5.73 5.93 12.52
CA LEU A 118 7.15 5.76 12.71
C LEU A 118 7.67 6.59 13.90
N PHE A 119 7.38 7.90 13.92
CA PHE A 119 7.97 8.81 14.91
C PHE A 119 7.58 8.47 16.34
N ASP A 120 6.28 8.20 16.57
CA ASP A 120 5.71 7.84 17.85
C ASP A 120 5.56 6.32 18.07
N LYS A 121 5.99 5.53 17.11
CA LYS A 121 5.88 4.05 17.15
C LYS A 121 4.42 3.58 17.30
N VAL A 122 3.50 4.24 16.62
CA VAL A 122 2.06 3.90 16.69
C VAL A 122 1.76 2.63 15.91
N ASN A 123 2.35 2.49 14.70
CA ASN A 123 2.08 1.35 13.83
C ASN A 123 3.31 0.96 12.99
N MET A 124 4.25 0.25 13.60
CA MET A 124 5.47 -0.21 12.91
C MET A 124 5.21 -1.27 11.85
N VAL A 125 4.08 -1.98 11.92
CA VAL A 125 3.65 -2.91 10.86
C VAL A 125 3.44 -2.16 9.55
N GLN A 126 2.76 -1.00 9.61
CA GLN A 126 2.53 -0.17 8.42
C GLN A 126 3.83 0.45 7.89
N VAL A 127 4.79 0.74 8.76
CA VAL A 127 6.13 1.19 8.34
C VAL A 127 6.83 0.13 7.49
N ILE A 128 6.83 -1.13 7.94
CA ILE A 128 7.39 -2.26 7.16
C ILE A 128 6.63 -2.40 5.82
N ASN A 129 5.30 -2.38 5.83
CA ASN A 129 4.49 -2.45 4.62
C ASN A 129 4.83 -1.34 3.62
N GLY A 130 5.06 -0.11 4.10
CA GLY A 130 5.48 1.03 3.28
C GLY A 130 6.85 0.83 2.64
N ILE A 131 7.80 0.23 3.37
CA ILE A 131 9.12 -0.13 2.83
C ILE A 131 8.97 -1.22 1.74
N TYR A 132 8.14 -2.23 1.97
CA TYR A 132 7.83 -3.24 0.95
C TYR A 132 7.15 -2.65 -0.28
N ALA A 133 6.24 -1.70 -0.10
CA ALA A 133 5.60 -1.00 -1.22
C ALA A 133 6.63 -0.22 -2.06
N LEU A 134 7.59 0.46 -1.39
CA LEU A 134 8.70 1.10 -2.08
C LEU A 134 9.58 0.08 -2.82
N GLY A 135 9.89 -1.07 -2.22
CA GLY A 135 10.68 -2.13 -2.84
C GLY A 135 10.01 -2.70 -4.10
N ARG A 136 8.70 -2.99 -4.04
CA ARG A 136 7.91 -3.42 -5.20
C ARG A 136 7.92 -2.35 -6.30
N LYS A 137 7.80 -1.08 -5.92
CA LYS A 137 7.82 0.03 -6.86
C LYS A 137 9.18 0.22 -7.50
N ALA A 138 10.27 0.09 -6.74
CA ALA A 138 11.63 0.15 -7.25
C ALA A 138 11.86 -0.89 -8.36
N GLN A 139 11.37 -2.13 -8.18
CA GLN A 139 11.42 -3.17 -9.21
C GLN A 139 10.64 -2.76 -10.47
N LYS A 140 9.45 -2.16 -10.31
CA LYS A 140 8.60 -1.75 -11.43
C LYS A 140 9.23 -0.65 -12.27
N ILE A 141 9.89 0.31 -11.65
CA ILE A 141 10.60 1.40 -12.35
C ILE A 141 11.96 0.98 -12.92
N GLY A 142 12.38 -0.28 -12.70
CA GLY A 142 13.63 -0.82 -13.24
C GLY A 142 14.88 -0.44 -12.46
N TYR A 143 14.77 -0.20 -11.14
CA TYR A 143 15.95 0.01 -10.30
C TYR A 143 16.86 -1.24 -10.34
N PRO A 144 18.16 -1.08 -10.67
CA PRO A 144 19.06 -2.22 -10.91
C PRO A 144 19.62 -2.84 -9.62
N GLY A 145 19.14 -2.45 -8.46
CA GLY A 145 19.58 -2.93 -7.14
C GLY A 145 18.83 -4.16 -6.64
N PRO A 146 19.05 -4.50 -5.36
CA PRO A 146 18.38 -5.64 -4.74
C PRO A 146 16.86 -5.47 -4.74
N THR A 147 16.13 -6.59 -4.77
CA THR A 147 14.68 -6.63 -4.83
C THR A 147 14.08 -6.90 -3.45
N LEU A 148 12.90 -6.33 -3.17
CA LEU A 148 12.12 -6.60 -1.95
C LEU A 148 10.66 -6.86 -2.33
N GLY A 149 10.16 -8.00 -1.90
CA GLY A 149 8.79 -8.43 -2.19
C GLY A 149 8.55 -8.81 -3.66
N ALA A 150 7.32 -9.14 -4.00
CA ALA A 150 6.93 -9.49 -5.37
C ALA A 150 6.78 -8.23 -6.24
N LYS A 151 7.21 -8.31 -7.51
CA LYS A 151 7.00 -7.22 -8.48
C LYS A 151 5.52 -6.89 -8.64
N GLU A 152 5.20 -5.60 -8.70
CA GLU A 152 3.83 -5.16 -9.01
C GLU A 152 3.38 -5.68 -10.38
N ALA A 153 2.13 -6.17 -10.45
CA ALA A 153 1.54 -6.57 -11.72
C ALA A 153 1.37 -5.35 -12.65
N ASP A 154 1.58 -5.59 -13.93
CA ASP A 154 1.30 -4.58 -14.94
C ASP A 154 -0.20 -4.55 -15.25
N SER A 155 -0.73 -3.34 -15.51
CA SER A 155 -2.12 -3.19 -15.96
C SER A 155 -2.29 -3.86 -17.32
N ASN A 156 -3.22 -4.80 -17.41
CA ASN A 156 -3.61 -5.44 -18.67
C ASN A 156 -5.02 -4.98 -19.05
N PRO A 157 -5.18 -3.78 -19.64
CA PRO A 157 -6.49 -3.29 -20.05
C PRO A 157 -7.05 -4.18 -21.17
N ARG A 158 -8.21 -4.76 -20.91
CA ARG A 158 -8.91 -5.57 -21.90
C ARG A 158 -9.84 -4.69 -22.70
N ASN A 159 -9.54 -4.51 -23.98
CA ASN A 159 -10.42 -3.83 -24.92
C ASN A 159 -11.26 -4.90 -25.63
N PHE A 160 -12.56 -4.89 -25.40
CA PHE A 160 -13.50 -5.74 -26.11
C PHE A 160 -14.10 -4.98 -27.28
N SER A 161 -14.21 -5.63 -28.46
CA SER A 161 -14.97 -5.07 -29.58
C SER A 161 -16.44 -4.96 -29.21
N ALA A 162 -17.15 -3.99 -29.84
CA ALA A 162 -18.59 -3.80 -29.63
C ALA A 162 -19.39 -5.09 -29.87
N GLU A 163 -18.99 -5.90 -30.86
CA GLU A 163 -19.58 -7.21 -31.13
C GLU A 163 -19.47 -8.19 -29.96
N LYS A 164 -18.29 -8.24 -29.31
CA LYS A 164 -18.08 -9.09 -28.12
C LYS A 164 -18.87 -8.60 -26.92
N LEU A 165 -19.00 -7.28 -26.76
CA LEU A 165 -19.80 -6.68 -25.68
C LEU A 165 -21.28 -7.00 -25.89
N ASN A 166 -21.79 -6.83 -27.11
CA ASN A 166 -23.18 -7.12 -27.47
C ASN A 166 -23.49 -8.63 -27.34
N ALA A 167 -22.58 -9.50 -27.77
CA ALA A 167 -22.74 -10.94 -27.61
C ALA A 167 -22.79 -11.35 -26.12
N GLY A 168 -22.04 -10.64 -25.24
CA GLY A 168 -22.07 -10.85 -23.80
C GLY A 168 -23.37 -10.45 -23.13
N GLN A 169 -24.09 -9.46 -23.66
CA GLN A 169 -25.36 -8.99 -23.08
C GLN A 169 -26.50 -10.02 -23.21
N GLY A 170 -26.45 -10.89 -24.21
CA GLY A 170 -27.43 -11.96 -24.41
C GLY A 170 -27.17 -13.22 -23.59
N VAL A 171 -26.07 -13.29 -22.84
CA VAL A 171 -25.70 -14.47 -22.06
C VAL A 171 -26.23 -14.37 -20.64
N ILE A 172 -27.04 -15.34 -20.24
CA ILE A 172 -27.51 -15.45 -18.83
C ILE A 172 -26.37 -16.00 -17.99
N GLY A 173 -25.90 -15.20 -17.01
CA GLY A 173 -24.91 -15.65 -16.03
C GLY A 173 -25.51 -16.71 -15.11
N LEU A 174 -24.98 -17.91 -15.13
CA LEU A 174 -25.36 -18.95 -14.19
C LEU A 174 -24.45 -18.85 -12.97
N GLN A 175 -25.03 -18.78 -11.79
CA GLN A 175 -24.28 -18.67 -10.51
C GLN A 175 -23.41 -19.89 -10.21
N MET A 176 -23.75 -21.05 -10.75
CA MET A 176 -23.01 -22.28 -10.55
C MET A 176 -22.99 -23.07 -11.88
N GLY A 177 -21.90 -22.97 -12.60
CA GLY A 177 -21.72 -23.78 -13.82
C GLY A 177 -21.25 -23.01 -15.05
N THR A 178 -21.54 -23.59 -16.20
CA THR A 178 -21.13 -23.09 -17.50
C THR A 178 -22.21 -22.26 -18.18
N ASN A 179 -21.80 -21.16 -18.82
CA ASN A 179 -22.70 -20.36 -19.69
C ASN A 179 -22.91 -20.99 -21.09
N LYS A 180 -22.39 -22.17 -21.35
CA LYS A 180 -22.41 -22.78 -22.70
C LYS A 180 -23.80 -23.18 -23.19
N GLY A 181 -24.78 -23.31 -22.33
CA GLY A 181 -26.11 -23.79 -22.69
C GLY A 181 -27.25 -22.80 -22.46
N ALA A 182 -26.96 -21.59 -21.97
CA ALA A 182 -28.00 -20.62 -21.65
C ALA A 182 -27.73 -19.27 -22.30
N SER A 183 -28.65 -18.82 -23.15
CA SER A 183 -28.64 -17.48 -23.72
C SER A 183 -30.06 -16.94 -23.81
N GLN A 184 -30.22 -15.62 -23.85
CA GLN A 184 -31.51 -14.97 -24.08
C GLN A 184 -31.95 -15.00 -25.55
N THR A 185 -31.10 -15.49 -26.43
CA THR A 185 -31.39 -15.54 -27.88
C THR A 185 -32.57 -16.46 -28.14
N GLY A 186 -33.65 -15.93 -28.65
CA GLY A 186 -34.89 -16.69 -28.94
C GLY A 186 -35.85 -16.85 -27.76
N MET A 187 -35.56 -16.29 -26.58
CA MET A 187 -36.51 -16.29 -25.46
C MET A 187 -37.40 -15.03 -25.50
N SER A 188 -38.70 -15.22 -25.49
CA SER A 188 -39.68 -14.18 -25.26
C SER A 188 -40.11 -14.19 -23.81
N PHE A 189 -39.78 -13.15 -23.05
CA PHE A 189 -40.18 -12.99 -21.64
C PHE A 189 -41.57 -12.39 -21.45
N GLY A 190 -42.44 -12.59 -22.41
CA GLY A 190 -43.79 -12.06 -22.38
C GLY A 190 -43.87 -10.59 -22.77
N ARG A 191 -45.07 -10.04 -22.73
CA ARG A 191 -45.37 -8.64 -23.09
C ARG A 191 -44.75 -7.72 -22.05
N SER A 192 -43.85 -6.81 -22.46
CA SER A 192 -43.34 -5.78 -21.56
C SER A 192 -44.51 -4.92 -21.05
N ARG A 193 -44.72 -4.90 -19.74
CA ARG A 193 -45.69 -3.98 -19.12
C ARG A 193 -45.08 -2.59 -19.14
N SER A 194 -45.68 -1.70 -19.94
CA SER A 194 -45.41 -0.28 -19.84
C SER A 194 -46.02 0.25 -18.54
N ILE A 195 -45.20 0.82 -17.68
CA ILE A 195 -45.62 1.41 -16.39
C ILE A 195 -46.38 2.75 -16.64
N ASN A 196 -46.44 3.25 -17.85
CA ASN A 196 -46.97 4.58 -18.18
C ASN A 196 -48.34 4.60 -18.84
N GLU A 197 -49.10 3.51 -18.86
CA GLU A 197 -50.51 3.54 -19.25
C GLU A 197 -51.41 3.84 -18.05
N HIS A 198 -51.21 5.00 -17.44
CA HIS A 198 -52.23 5.60 -16.57
C HIS A 198 -52.66 6.95 -17.16
N GLY A 199 -53.87 6.98 -17.62
CA GLY A 199 -54.66 8.19 -17.73
C GLY A 199 -54.84 8.75 -19.10
N GLN A 200 -55.78 8.24 -19.86
CA GLN A 200 -56.73 9.07 -20.65
C GLN A 200 -58.04 8.29 -20.82
N ASN A 201 -58.89 8.32 -19.81
CA ASN A 201 -60.30 8.19 -20.02
C ASN A 201 -60.83 9.63 -20.08
N GLY A 202 -60.90 10.18 -21.31
CA GLY A 202 -61.68 11.36 -21.59
C GLY A 202 -63.14 11.00 -21.60
N HIS A 203 -63.93 11.73 -20.85
CA HIS A 203 -65.37 11.81 -20.99
C HIS A 203 -65.78 12.39 -22.33
N VAL A 204 -66.71 11.75 -23.02
CA VAL A 204 -67.95 12.36 -23.55
C VAL A 204 -69.05 11.35 -23.39
#